data_293a380e036adfa45275c39017c297dd
#
_entry.id   293a380e036adfa45275c39017c297dd
#
_cell.length_a   1.000
_cell.length_b   1.000
_cell.length_c   1.000
_cell.angle_alpha   90.00
_cell.angle_beta   90.00
_cell.angle_gamma   90.00
#
_symmetry.space_group_name_H-M   'P 1'
#
loop_
_entity.id
_entity.type
_entity.pdbx_description
1 polymer ?
#
loop_
_entity_poly.entity_id
_entity_poly.type
_entity_poly.pdbx_seq_one_letter_code
_entity_poly.pdbx_strand_id
1 'polypeptide(L)'
;VADLSSANYTGDIHITGFGEPTLNPNIFELIKIFSKFYTETITNGDRLLSGQITHQQFSDAGLSMLIVDCYDGDEQYYKMQDLLKDCKINYRIRNHHDTGEPELIKQYNYNNRGGLVQEAETLFRPCWLPFYKAFVDWDGEVRLCCNDWSRKQEPFGNIKTKNFADIWMSQKFIDVRNKLNKGERSKLSACKNCNTSGTQNGFESVSLWQKIF
;
A
#
# COMPACT_ATOMS: atom_id res chain seq x y z
N VAL A 1 14.36 -9.57 -0.51
CA VAL A 1 13.86 -10.89 -0.13
C VAL A 1 14.79 -11.55 0.88
N ALA A 2 16.12 -11.54 0.68
CA ALA A 2 17.07 -12.13 1.62
C ALA A 2 16.88 -11.58 3.05
N ASP A 3 16.78 -10.26 3.20
CA ASP A 3 16.57 -9.60 4.50
C ASP A 3 15.28 -10.06 5.19
N LEU A 4 14.18 -10.17 4.42
CA LEU A 4 12.90 -10.64 4.96
C LEU A 4 12.97 -12.09 5.42
N SER A 5 13.70 -12.92 4.67
CA SER A 5 13.90 -14.33 5.04
C SER A 5 14.75 -14.47 6.28
N SER A 6 15.83 -13.68 6.40
CA SER A 6 16.71 -13.65 7.58
C SER A 6 15.97 -13.19 8.83
N ALA A 7 15.00 -12.30 8.67
CA ALA A 7 14.14 -11.80 9.74
C ALA A 7 12.97 -12.73 10.08
N ASN A 8 12.84 -13.89 9.42
CA ASN A 8 11.68 -14.79 9.54
C ASN A 8 10.35 -14.05 9.33
N TYR A 9 10.31 -13.15 8.35
CA TYR A 9 9.11 -12.37 8.04
C TYR A 9 7.97 -13.28 7.58
N THR A 10 6.80 -13.10 8.16
CA THR A 10 5.58 -13.88 7.88
C THR A 10 4.41 -13.00 7.44
N GLY A 11 4.63 -11.70 7.27
CA GLY A 11 3.59 -10.77 6.84
C GLY A 11 3.38 -10.76 5.33
N ASP A 12 2.42 -9.95 4.91
CA ASP A 12 2.00 -9.82 3.51
C ASP A 12 2.94 -8.88 2.73
N ILE A 13 3.07 -9.14 1.43
CA ILE A 13 3.76 -8.29 0.47
C ILE A 13 2.74 -7.66 -0.47
N HIS A 14 2.62 -6.34 -0.42
CA HIS A 14 1.76 -5.60 -1.33
C HIS A 14 2.60 -4.98 -2.45
N ILE A 15 2.48 -5.52 -3.66
CA ILE A 15 3.13 -4.98 -4.87
C ILE A 15 2.17 -3.96 -5.48
N THR A 16 2.18 -2.79 -4.90
CA THR A 16 1.35 -1.63 -5.27
C THR A 16 2.10 -0.35 -4.91
N GLY A 17 1.52 0.82 -5.10
CA GLY A 17 2.20 2.05 -4.68
C GLY A 17 1.55 3.32 -5.22
N PHE A 18 2.38 4.30 -5.58
CA PHE A 18 1.94 5.59 -6.10
C PHE A 18 1.65 5.60 -7.60
N GLY A 19 1.58 4.43 -8.25
CA GLY A 19 1.33 4.29 -9.66
C GLY A 19 0.63 2.96 -9.98
N GLU A 20 0.50 2.67 -11.27
CA GLU A 20 -0.09 1.44 -11.77
C GLU A 20 0.99 0.34 -11.87
N PRO A 21 0.93 -0.73 -11.05
CA PRO A 21 1.99 -1.74 -11.02
C PRO A 21 2.14 -2.52 -12.33
N THR A 22 1.07 -2.68 -13.11
CA THR A 22 1.13 -3.40 -14.38
C THR A 22 1.89 -2.65 -15.49
N LEU A 23 2.21 -1.36 -15.29
CA LEU A 23 3.09 -0.62 -16.18
C LEU A 23 4.57 -0.99 -15.99
N ASN A 24 4.92 -1.63 -14.88
CA ASN A 24 6.27 -2.16 -14.69
C ASN A 24 6.47 -3.39 -15.60
N PRO A 25 7.43 -3.36 -16.56
CA PRO A 25 7.66 -4.48 -17.47
C PRO A 25 8.09 -5.77 -16.74
N ASN A 26 8.62 -5.65 -15.52
CA ASN A 26 9.11 -6.77 -14.72
C ASN A 26 8.12 -7.18 -13.62
N ILE A 27 6.84 -6.80 -13.72
CA ILE A 27 5.86 -7.04 -12.64
C ILE A 27 5.75 -8.53 -12.27
N PHE A 28 5.72 -9.43 -13.26
CA PHE A 28 5.57 -10.86 -13.02
C PHE A 28 6.83 -11.47 -12.41
N GLU A 29 8.01 -11.01 -12.79
CA GLU A 29 9.27 -11.42 -12.14
C GLU A 29 9.31 -10.93 -10.67
N LEU A 30 8.84 -9.72 -10.42
CA LEU A 30 8.75 -9.20 -9.08
C LEU A 30 7.80 -10.03 -8.21
N ILE A 31 6.61 -10.37 -8.71
CA ILE A 31 5.67 -11.27 -8.03
C ILE A 31 6.33 -12.61 -7.73
N LYS A 32 6.98 -13.22 -8.71
CA LYS A 32 7.66 -14.50 -8.57
C LYS A 32 8.75 -14.51 -7.49
N ILE A 33 9.52 -13.42 -7.40
CA ILE A 33 10.54 -13.22 -6.35
C ILE A 33 9.92 -13.27 -4.94
N PHE A 34 8.69 -12.77 -4.79
CA PHE A 34 7.98 -12.72 -3.51
C PHE A 34 6.94 -13.83 -3.31
N SER A 35 6.76 -14.76 -4.25
CA SER A 35 5.69 -15.77 -4.24
C SER A 35 5.69 -16.73 -3.04
N LYS A 36 6.79 -16.79 -2.28
CA LYS A 36 6.85 -17.54 -1.01
C LYS A 36 6.12 -16.85 0.15
N PHE A 37 5.76 -15.58 0.00
CA PHE A 37 4.93 -14.82 0.94
C PHE A 37 3.51 -14.72 0.39
N TYR A 38 2.56 -14.36 1.23
CA TYR A 38 1.28 -13.89 0.71
C TYR A 38 1.50 -12.57 -0.04
N THR A 39 1.29 -12.60 -1.36
CA THR A 39 1.50 -11.45 -2.24
C THR A 39 0.20 -10.93 -2.80
N GLU A 40 0.02 -9.62 -2.75
CA GLU A 40 -1.13 -8.91 -3.28
C GLU A 40 -0.67 -7.83 -4.27
N THR A 41 -1.40 -7.66 -5.37
CA THR A 41 -1.28 -6.49 -6.24
C THR A 41 -2.62 -5.81 -6.46
N ILE A 42 -2.58 -4.48 -6.63
CA ILE A 42 -3.76 -3.65 -6.90
C ILE A 42 -3.50 -2.95 -8.24
N THR A 43 -4.41 -3.13 -9.19
CA THR A 43 -4.32 -2.56 -10.55
C THR A 43 -5.63 -1.84 -10.92
N ASN A 44 -5.57 -0.86 -11.81
CA ASN A 44 -6.76 -0.26 -12.43
C ASN A 44 -7.43 -1.17 -13.48
N GLY A 45 -6.76 -2.27 -13.87
CA GLY A 45 -7.30 -3.27 -14.78
C GLY A 45 -7.20 -2.94 -16.27
N ASP A 46 -6.72 -1.76 -16.68
CA ASP A 46 -6.69 -1.34 -18.09
C ASP A 46 -5.94 -2.31 -18.99
N ARG A 47 -4.78 -2.79 -18.51
CA ARG A 47 -3.97 -3.74 -19.29
C ARG A 47 -4.57 -5.15 -19.34
N LEU A 48 -5.38 -5.52 -18.37
CA LEU A 48 -6.18 -6.75 -18.41
C LEU A 48 -7.30 -6.61 -19.46
N LEU A 49 -8.06 -5.54 -19.42
CA LEU A 49 -9.17 -5.30 -20.36
C LEU A 49 -8.69 -5.14 -21.81
N SER A 50 -7.53 -4.52 -22.02
CA SER A 50 -6.93 -4.39 -23.36
C SER A 50 -6.26 -5.67 -23.87
N GLY A 51 -6.19 -6.72 -23.06
CA GLY A 51 -5.53 -7.99 -23.42
C GLY A 51 -4.00 -7.90 -23.48
N GLN A 52 -3.39 -6.81 -23.03
CA GLN A 52 -1.92 -6.67 -22.97
C GLN A 52 -1.30 -7.61 -21.94
N ILE A 53 -2.03 -7.93 -20.89
CA ILE A 53 -1.69 -8.94 -19.88
C ILE A 53 -2.93 -9.79 -19.58
N THR A 54 -2.72 -10.95 -18.97
CA THR A 54 -3.79 -11.88 -18.60
C THR A 54 -3.76 -12.21 -17.11
N HIS A 55 -4.90 -12.59 -16.54
CA HIS A 55 -4.96 -13.08 -15.17
C HIS A 55 -4.15 -14.38 -14.98
N GLN A 56 -3.98 -15.19 -16.06
CA GLN A 56 -3.14 -16.39 -16.01
C GLN A 56 -1.67 -16.06 -15.73
N GLN A 57 -1.13 -14.97 -16.27
CA GLN A 57 0.26 -14.56 -15.99
C GLN A 57 0.47 -14.23 -14.52
N PHE A 58 -0.52 -13.64 -13.83
CA PHE A 58 -0.46 -13.44 -12.38
C PHE A 58 -0.47 -14.77 -11.62
N SER A 59 -1.30 -15.72 -12.06
CA SER A 59 -1.34 -17.07 -11.49
C SER A 59 0.00 -17.79 -11.64
N ASP A 60 0.58 -17.75 -12.85
CA ASP A 60 1.86 -18.40 -13.16
C ASP A 60 3.05 -17.77 -12.41
N ALA A 61 2.93 -16.48 -12.10
CA ALA A 61 3.90 -15.79 -11.25
C ALA A 61 3.75 -16.10 -9.75
N GLY A 62 2.65 -16.75 -9.33
CA GLY A 62 2.40 -17.11 -7.94
C GLY A 62 1.80 -15.99 -7.09
N LEU A 63 1.01 -15.09 -7.69
CA LEU A 63 0.28 -14.06 -6.96
C LEU A 63 -0.80 -14.71 -6.08
N SER A 64 -0.95 -14.28 -4.84
CA SER A 64 -1.95 -14.79 -3.90
C SER A 64 -3.30 -14.10 -4.03
N MET A 65 -3.31 -12.78 -4.30
CA MET A 65 -4.51 -11.95 -4.41
C MET A 65 -4.35 -10.88 -5.49
N LEU A 66 -5.29 -10.85 -6.41
CA LEU A 66 -5.43 -9.78 -7.40
C LEU A 66 -6.58 -8.85 -7.01
N ILE A 67 -6.29 -7.56 -6.81
CA ILE A 67 -7.33 -6.56 -6.59
C ILE A 67 -7.39 -5.67 -7.83
N VAL A 68 -8.60 -5.50 -8.36
CA VAL A 68 -8.84 -4.61 -9.50
C VAL A 68 -9.74 -3.45 -9.05
N ASP A 69 -9.23 -2.24 -9.22
CA ASP A 69 -9.95 -1.00 -8.94
C ASP A 69 -10.55 -0.43 -10.22
N CYS A 70 -11.86 -0.51 -10.38
CA CYS A 70 -12.58 0.05 -11.51
C CYS A 70 -12.96 1.49 -11.23
N TYR A 71 -12.46 2.42 -12.05
CA TYR A 71 -12.70 3.86 -11.92
C TYR A 71 -13.58 4.43 -13.03
N ASP A 72 -13.77 3.71 -14.17
CA ASP A 72 -14.37 4.23 -15.41
C ASP A 72 -15.84 3.80 -15.57
N GLY A 73 -16.51 3.46 -14.48
CA GLY A 73 -17.92 3.18 -14.46
C GLY A 73 -18.30 1.70 -14.48
N ASP A 74 -19.60 1.46 -14.50
CA ASP A 74 -20.18 0.13 -14.41
C ASP A 74 -19.78 -0.76 -15.58
N GLU A 75 -19.60 -0.20 -16.77
CA GLU A 75 -19.16 -0.97 -17.94
C GLU A 75 -17.79 -1.61 -17.72
N GLN A 76 -16.84 -0.87 -17.17
CA GLN A 76 -15.53 -1.41 -16.79
C GLN A 76 -15.68 -2.52 -15.75
N TYR A 77 -16.51 -2.30 -14.73
CA TYR A 77 -16.75 -3.25 -13.66
C TYR A 77 -17.32 -4.58 -14.18
N TYR A 78 -18.39 -4.55 -15.00
CA TYR A 78 -18.99 -5.77 -15.54
C TYR A 78 -18.07 -6.51 -16.52
N LYS A 79 -17.34 -5.79 -17.39
CA LYS A 79 -16.32 -6.40 -18.25
C LYS A 79 -15.23 -7.10 -17.44
N MET A 80 -14.83 -6.51 -16.33
CA MET A 80 -13.82 -7.13 -15.45
C MET A 80 -14.35 -8.36 -14.73
N GLN A 81 -15.63 -8.36 -14.31
CA GLN A 81 -16.26 -9.55 -13.74
C GLN A 81 -16.29 -10.71 -14.73
N ASP A 82 -16.67 -10.45 -16.01
CA ASP A 82 -16.67 -11.48 -17.03
C ASP A 82 -15.27 -11.99 -17.35
N LEU A 83 -14.29 -11.09 -17.44
CA LEU A 83 -12.88 -11.45 -17.69
C LEU A 83 -12.28 -12.32 -16.59
N LEU A 84 -12.63 -12.07 -15.33
CA LEU A 84 -12.05 -12.77 -14.19
C LEU A 84 -12.86 -13.98 -13.70
N LYS A 85 -14.00 -14.31 -14.31
CA LYS A 85 -14.87 -15.42 -13.87
C LYS A 85 -14.17 -16.76 -13.77
N ASP A 86 -13.19 -17.02 -14.64
CA ASP A 86 -12.40 -18.27 -14.65
C ASP A 86 -11.01 -18.10 -14.02
N CYS A 87 -10.80 -17.02 -13.29
CA CYS A 87 -9.54 -16.72 -12.62
C CYS A 87 -9.25 -17.72 -11.50
N LYS A 88 -8.05 -18.33 -11.51
CA LYS A 88 -7.67 -19.37 -10.57
C LYS A 88 -7.09 -18.86 -9.25
N ILE A 89 -6.65 -17.59 -9.22
CA ILE A 89 -6.17 -16.94 -8.00
C ILE A 89 -7.32 -16.20 -7.32
N ASN A 90 -7.20 -15.95 -6.04
CA ASN A 90 -8.17 -15.12 -5.34
C ASN A 90 -8.16 -13.72 -5.94
N TYR A 91 -9.33 -13.16 -6.15
CA TYR A 91 -9.43 -11.79 -6.65
C TYR A 91 -10.56 -11.02 -5.97
N ARG A 92 -10.46 -9.70 -6.07
CA ARG A 92 -11.50 -8.76 -5.64
C ARG A 92 -11.60 -7.65 -6.66
N ILE A 93 -12.82 -7.33 -7.11
CA ILE A 93 -13.10 -6.18 -7.93
C ILE A 93 -13.75 -5.12 -7.04
N ARG A 94 -13.20 -3.91 -7.02
CA ARG A 94 -13.75 -2.77 -6.29
C ARG A 94 -14.28 -1.77 -7.31
N ASN A 95 -15.59 -1.46 -7.24
CA ASN A 95 -16.20 -0.44 -8.06
C ASN A 95 -16.06 0.92 -7.34
N HIS A 96 -15.21 1.79 -7.88
CA HIS A 96 -15.01 3.14 -7.37
C HIS A 96 -15.88 4.19 -8.08
N HIS A 97 -16.62 3.78 -9.09
CA HIS A 97 -17.49 4.66 -9.87
C HIS A 97 -18.93 4.72 -9.33
N ASP A 98 -19.37 3.69 -8.64
CA ASP A 98 -20.74 3.60 -8.07
C ASP A 98 -20.94 4.58 -6.89
N THR A 99 -20.57 5.81 -7.13
CA THR A 99 -20.61 6.87 -6.11
C THR A 99 -21.51 8.02 -6.55
N GLY A 100 -22.57 7.71 -7.29
CA GLY A 100 -23.62 8.67 -7.59
C GLY A 100 -24.21 9.33 -6.34
N GLU A 101 -23.81 8.87 -5.13
CA GLU A 101 -24.20 9.44 -3.86
C GLU A 101 -22.99 9.95 -3.06
N PRO A 102 -22.94 11.26 -2.75
CA PRO A 102 -21.89 11.85 -1.90
C PRO A 102 -21.72 11.16 -0.53
N GLU A 103 -22.74 10.47 -0.06
CA GLU A 103 -22.74 9.73 1.21
C GLU A 103 -21.87 8.47 1.16
N LEU A 104 -21.78 7.77 0.03
CA LEU A 104 -20.91 6.61 -0.14
C LEU A 104 -19.43 7.01 -0.15
N ILE A 105 -19.09 8.18 -0.70
CA ILE A 105 -17.73 8.73 -0.60
C ILE A 105 -17.32 8.93 0.86
N LYS A 106 -18.23 9.38 1.70
CA LYS A 106 -18.01 9.51 3.16
C LYS A 106 -17.90 8.14 3.84
N GLN A 107 -18.67 7.15 3.39
CA GLN A 107 -18.68 5.81 3.97
C GLN A 107 -17.39 5.03 3.64
N TYR A 108 -16.82 5.17 2.45
CA TYR A 108 -15.55 4.52 2.06
C TYR A 108 -14.31 5.23 2.62
N ASN A 109 -14.48 6.38 3.26
CA ASN A 109 -13.43 7.08 4.01
C ASN A 109 -12.11 7.17 3.22
N TYR A 110 -12.22 7.60 1.94
CA TYR A 110 -11.06 7.77 1.08
C TYR A 110 -10.03 8.65 1.77
N ASN A 111 -8.83 8.12 1.95
CA ASN A 111 -7.78 8.93 2.49
C ASN A 111 -7.41 10.04 1.50
N ASN A 112 -7.09 11.20 2.01
CA ASN A 112 -6.75 12.37 1.21
C ASN A 112 -5.29 12.37 0.71
N ARG A 113 -4.63 11.20 0.73
CA ARG A 113 -3.24 11.02 0.27
C ARG A 113 -2.26 12.03 0.90
N GLY A 114 -2.33 12.15 2.23
CA GLY A 114 -1.50 13.09 2.97
C GLY A 114 -1.80 14.57 2.68
N GLY A 115 -3.03 14.87 2.30
CA GLY A 115 -3.48 16.22 1.95
C GLY A 115 -3.23 16.62 0.50
N LEU A 116 -2.92 15.65 -0.39
CA LEU A 116 -2.72 15.94 -1.82
C LEU A 116 -4.05 16.15 -2.55
N VAL A 117 -5.04 15.31 -2.27
CA VAL A 117 -6.35 15.35 -2.95
C VAL A 117 -7.25 16.43 -2.33
N GLN A 118 -7.25 16.52 -1.01
CA GLN A 118 -8.03 17.50 -0.25
C GLN A 118 -7.31 17.78 1.06
N GLU A 119 -7.18 19.05 1.41
CA GLU A 119 -6.70 19.42 2.73
C GLU A 119 -7.68 18.98 3.82
N ALA A 120 -7.14 18.57 4.94
CA ALA A 120 -7.91 18.21 6.13
C ALA A 120 -7.29 18.88 7.36
N GLU A 121 -8.10 19.07 8.39
CA GLU A 121 -7.60 19.52 9.68
C GLU A 121 -6.62 18.50 10.25
N THR A 122 -5.63 19.00 10.98
CA THR A 122 -4.66 18.15 11.65
C THR A 122 -5.35 17.25 12.67
N LEU A 123 -5.17 15.96 12.56
CA LEU A 123 -5.67 15.00 13.54
C LEU A 123 -4.69 14.90 14.72
N PHE A 124 -5.20 15.14 15.94
CA PHE A 124 -4.43 15.04 17.18
C PHE A 124 -4.59 13.65 17.84
N ARG A 125 -4.49 12.59 17.05
CA ARG A 125 -4.57 11.19 17.51
C ARG A 125 -3.41 10.38 16.96
N PRO A 126 -3.03 9.27 17.62
CA PRO A 126 -1.99 8.38 17.13
C PRO A 126 -2.20 7.91 15.69
N CYS A 127 -1.09 7.60 15.02
CA CYS A 127 -1.08 6.90 13.74
C CYS A 127 -0.11 5.72 13.84
N TRP A 128 -0.65 4.52 13.69
CA TRP A 128 0.08 3.28 13.90
C TRP A 128 0.66 2.67 12.61
N LEU A 129 0.30 3.18 11.43
CA LEU A 129 0.73 2.62 10.15
C LEU A 129 2.25 2.39 10.07
N PRO A 130 3.12 3.35 10.43
CA PRO A 130 4.55 3.16 10.36
C PRO A 130 5.15 2.21 11.42
N PHE A 131 4.32 1.63 12.28
CA PHE A 131 4.76 0.63 13.25
C PHE A 131 4.77 -0.79 12.67
N TYR A 132 3.88 -1.08 11.73
CA TYR A 132 3.69 -2.42 11.20
C TYR A 132 3.64 -2.49 9.66
N LYS A 133 3.62 -1.34 8.96
CA LYS A 133 3.70 -1.27 7.50
C LYS A 133 4.95 -0.50 7.07
N ALA A 134 5.76 -1.12 6.25
CA ALA A 134 6.84 -0.46 5.57
C ALA A 134 6.42 -0.11 4.14
N PHE A 135 6.80 1.05 3.68
CA PHE A 135 6.62 1.47 2.29
C PHE A 135 7.98 1.69 1.64
N VAL A 136 8.26 0.89 0.61
CA VAL A 136 9.47 1.01 -0.20
C VAL A 136 9.06 1.52 -1.58
N ASP A 137 9.55 2.69 -1.95
CA ASP A 137 9.25 3.31 -3.23
C ASP A 137 10.04 2.62 -4.38
N TRP A 138 9.66 2.89 -5.60
CA TRP A 138 10.23 2.27 -6.82
C TRP A 138 11.75 2.44 -6.96
N ASP A 139 12.32 3.49 -6.40
CA ASP A 139 13.75 3.79 -6.38
C ASP A 139 14.53 3.13 -5.22
N GLY A 140 13.82 2.40 -4.37
CA GLY A 140 14.36 1.72 -3.18
C GLY A 140 14.36 2.58 -1.92
N GLU A 141 13.82 3.80 -1.96
CA GLU A 141 13.69 4.64 -0.77
C GLU A 141 12.62 4.12 0.18
N VAL A 142 12.95 4.00 1.46
CA VAL A 142 11.99 3.67 2.51
C VAL A 142 11.31 4.94 2.97
N ARG A 143 10.02 5.06 2.67
CA ARG A 143 9.17 6.20 2.97
C ARG A 143 8.36 6.00 4.25
N LEU A 144 7.77 7.07 4.76
CA LEU A 144 6.99 7.03 6.00
C LEU A 144 5.77 6.10 5.90
N CYS A 145 4.99 6.24 4.86
CA CYS A 145 3.82 5.38 4.59
C CYS A 145 3.28 5.58 3.17
N CYS A 146 2.36 4.71 2.76
CA CYS A 146 1.69 4.76 1.46
C CYS A 146 0.79 5.98 1.24
N ASN A 147 0.56 6.82 2.25
CA ASN A 147 -0.24 8.04 2.11
C ASN A 147 0.60 9.30 1.84
N ASP A 148 1.93 9.22 1.92
CA ASP A 148 2.83 10.34 1.60
C ASP A 148 3.07 10.47 0.08
N TRP A 149 1.99 10.63 -0.68
CA TRP A 149 2.03 10.72 -2.14
C TRP A 149 2.85 11.90 -2.67
N SER A 150 2.89 12.98 -1.90
CA SER A 150 3.69 14.16 -2.26
C SER A 150 5.14 14.05 -1.83
N ARG A 151 5.56 12.92 -1.25
CA ARG A 151 6.92 12.69 -0.74
C ARG A 151 7.43 13.83 0.15
N LYS A 152 6.52 14.37 0.99
CA LYS A 152 6.81 15.51 1.88
C LYS A 152 7.74 15.15 3.03
N GLN A 153 7.74 13.89 3.43
CA GLN A 153 8.65 13.39 4.45
C GLN A 153 9.93 12.87 3.81
N GLU A 154 11.07 13.33 4.30
CA GLU A 154 12.37 12.80 3.89
C GLU A 154 12.46 11.28 4.10
N PRO A 155 13.01 10.51 3.15
CA PRO A 155 13.13 9.07 3.26
C PRO A 155 14.01 8.68 4.45
N PHE A 156 13.76 7.51 4.99
CA PHE A 156 14.50 6.98 6.14
C PHE A 156 15.80 6.28 5.75
N GLY A 157 15.95 5.95 4.48
CA GLY A 157 17.11 5.31 3.88
C GLY A 157 16.74 4.66 2.56
N ASN A 158 17.70 3.99 1.93
CA ASN A 158 17.49 3.30 0.66
C ASN A 158 17.98 1.85 0.77
N ILE A 159 17.12 0.89 0.40
CA ILE A 159 17.42 -0.54 0.49
C ILE A 159 18.53 -1.02 -0.47
N LYS A 160 18.93 -0.19 -1.44
CA LYS A 160 20.06 -0.47 -2.32
C LYS A 160 21.41 -0.25 -1.63
N THR A 161 21.42 0.52 -0.55
CA THR A 161 22.65 0.93 0.14
C THR A 161 22.72 0.52 1.61
N LYS A 162 21.58 0.15 2.20
CA LYS A 162 21.47 -0.26 3.61
C LYS A 162 20.54 -1.45 3.76
N ASN A 163 20.79 -2.29 4.75
CA ASN A 163 19.88 -3.34 5.15
C ASN A 163 18.54 -2.74 5.61
N PHE A 164 17.44 -3.38 5.23
CA PHE A 164 16.10 -2.90 5.57
C PHE A 164 15.87 -2.81 7.09
N ALA A 165 16.36 -3.79 7.86
CA ALA A 165 16.20 -3.79 9.32
C ALA A 165 16.90 -2.59 9.96
N ASP A 166 18.10 -2.21 9.49
CA ASP A 166 18.83 -1.04 9.98
C ASP A 166 18.07 0.26 9.69
N ILE A 167 17.41 0.34 8.53
CA ILE A 167 16.57 1.50 8.20
C ILE A 167 15.33 1.53 9.11
N TRP A 168 14.66 0.39 9.25
CA TRP A 168 13.43 0.24 10.04
C TRP A 168 13.63 0.57 11.51
N MET A 169 14.79 0.20 12.06
CA MET A 169 15.20 0.42 13.46
C MET A 169 16.03 1.68 13.64
N SER A 170 16.21 2.52 12.61
CA SER A 170 16.99 3.74 12.73
C SER A 170 16.38 4.73 13.73
N GLN A 171 17.24 5.50 14.41
CA GLN A 171 16.79 6.54 15.35
C GLN A 171 15.83 7.51 14.68
N LYS A 172 16.09 7.91 13.41
CA LYS A 172 15.21 8.78 12.63
C LYS A 172 13.79 8.21 12.52
N PHE A 173 13.64 6.90 12.29
CA PHE A 173 12.33 6.26 12.15
C PHE A 173 11.66 6.08 13.52
N ILE A 174 12.44 5.74 14.57
CA ILE A 174 11.96 5.65 15.96
C ILE A 174 11.41 7.00 16.43
N ASP A 175 12.12 8.10 16.17
CA ASP A 175 11.68 9.44 16.55
C ASP A 175 10.34 9.83 15.90
N VAL A 176 10.14 9.45 14.64
CA VAL A 176 8.86 9.67 13.93
C VAL A 176 7.74 8.83 14.53
N ARG A 177 8.00 7.54 14.83
CA ARG A 177 7.01 6.67 15.50
C ARG A 177 6.62 7.24 16.87
N ASN A 178 7.59 7.73 17.65
CA ASN A 178 7.33 8.35 18.95
C ASN A 178 6.40 9.58 18.83
N LYS A 179 6.62 10.43 17.82
CA LYS A 179 5.72 11.57 17.55
C LYS A 179 4.32 11.09 17.17
N LEU A 180 4.23 10.08 16.32
CA LEU A 180 2.94 9.52 15.87
C LEU A 180 2.19 8.80 16.99
N ASN A 181 2.90 8.13 17.90
CA ASN A 181 2.33 7.52 19.09
C ASN A 181 1.67 8.56 20.00
N LYS A 182 2.29 9.74 20.13
CA LYS A 182 1.77 10.88 20.92
C LYS A 182 0.67 11.69 20.19
N GLY A 183 0.31 11.33 18.96
CA GLY A 183 -0.65 12.11 18.15
C GLY A 183 -0.09 13.42 17.60
N GLU A 184 1.21 13.63 17.63
CA GLU A 184 1.89 14.86 17.20
C GLU A 184 2.04 14.96 15.67
N ARG A 185 0.96 14.70 14.93
CA ARG A 185 0.96 14.70 13.45
C ARG A 185 1.34 16.04 12.86
N SER A 186 1.02 17.15 13.53
CA SER A 186 1.37 18.51 13.10
C SER A 186 2.88 18.74 12.94
N LYS A 187 3.72 17.97 13.66
CA LYS A 187 5.17 18.04 13.60
C LYS A 187 5.79 17.31 12.41
N LEU A 188 4.97 16.63 11.60
CA LEU A 188 5.41 15.81 10.46
C LEU A 188 4.78 16.32 9.17
N SER A 189 5.61 16.67 8.18
CA SER A 189 5.18 17.30 6.93
C SER A 189 4.16 16.49 6.15
N ALA A 190 4.30 15.16 6.11
CA ALA A 190 3.37 14.24 5.45
C ALA A 190 2.08 14.00 6.23
N CYS A 191 2.03 14.32 7.54
CA CYS A 191 0.94 13.93 8.43
C CYS A 191 0.03 15.08 8.84
N LYS A 192 0.50 16.32 8.73
CA LYS A 192 -0.24 17.48 9.26
C LYS A 192 -1.62 17.67 8.64
N ASN A 193 -1.79 17.34 7.34
CA ASN A 193 -3.05 17.46 6.62
C ASN A 193 -3.64 16.08 6.23
N CYS A 194 -3.17 15.00 6.86
CA CYS A 194 -3.59 13.65 6.54
C CYS A 194 -4.84 13.27 7.36
N ASN A 195 -5.90 12.80 6.66
CA ASN A 195 -7.15 12.36 7.28
C ASN A 195 -7.19 10.87 7.66
N THR A 196 -6.10 10.12 7.43
CA THR A 196 -6.05 8.68 7.72
C THR A 196 -6.31 8.40 9.20
N SER A 197 -7.15 7.40 9.48
CA SER A 197 -7.44 6.95 10.85
C SER A 197 -6.18 6.54 11.62
N GLY A 198 -5.16 6.08 10.92
CA GLY A 198 -3.92 5.57 11.50
C GLY A 198 -3.93 4.07 11.72
N THR A 199 -5.00 3.39 11.31
CA THR A 199 -5.19 1.94 11.42
C THR A 199 -5.60 1.36 10.07
N GLN A 200 -5.12 0.18 9.74
CA GLN A 200 -5.48 -0.63 8.57
C GLN A 200 -5.25 -2.10 8.92
N ASN A 201 -5.43 -3.02 7.97
CA ASN A 201 -5.11 -4.44 8.14
C ASN A 201 -3.69 -4.63 8.71
N GLY A 202 -3.56 -5.52 9.69
CA GLY A 202 -2.30 -5.77 10.41
C GLY A 202 -2.13 -4.93 11.67
N PHE A 203 -3.14 -4.11 12.04
CA PHE A 203 -3.11 -3.27 13.23
C PHE A 203 -2.93 -4.07 14.53
N GLU A 204 -3.34 -5.31 14.56
CA GLU A 204 -3.22 -6.22 15.70
C GLU A 204 -1.75 -6.40 16.14
N SER A 205 -0.81 -6.26 15.20
CA SER A 205 0.62 -6.36 15.48
C SER A 205 1.21 -5.14 16.21
N VAL A 206 0.48 -4.02 16.27
CA VAL A 206 0.97 -2.76 16.89
C VAL A 206 1.39 -2.96 18.34
N SER A 207 0.65 -3.75 19.10
CA SER A 207 0.97 -4.03 20.51
C SER A 207 2.34 -4.70 20.72
N LEU A 208 2.83 -5.43 19.72
CA LEU A 208 4.17 -6.02 19.73
C LEU A 208 5.24 -4.94 19.50
N TRP A 209 5.00 -4.07 18.52
CA TRP A 209 5.92 -3.00 18.17
C TRP A 209 6.00 -1.91 19.25
N GLN A 210 4.90 -1.58 19.90
CA GLN A 210 4.88 -0.62 21.02
C GLN A 210 5.78 -1.01 22.20
N LYS A 211 6.08 -2.30 22.35
CA LYS A 211 7.01 -2.78 23.39
C LYS A 211 8.48 -2.57 23.01
N ILE A 212 8.74 -2.31 21.73
CA ILE A 212 10.10 -2.14 21.19
C ILE A 212 10.45 -0.66 21.10
N PHE A 213 9.48 0.19 20.90
CA PHE A 213 9.57 1.65 20.78
C PHE A 213 8.87 2.33 21.98
#